data_480f375447b130692930559232b2fc27
#
_entry.id   480f375447b130692930559232b2fc27
#
_cell.length_a   1.000
_cell.length_b   1.000
_cell.length_c   1.000
_cell.angle_alpha   90.00
_cell.angle_beta   90.00
_cell.angle_gamma   90.00
#
_symmetry.space_group_name_H-M   'P 1'
#
loop_
_entity.id
_entity.type
_entity.pdbx_description
1 polymer ?
#
loop_
_entity_poly.entity_id
_entity_poly.type
_entity_poly.pdbx_seq_one_letter_code
_entity_poly.pdbx_strand_id
1 'polypeptide(L)'
;TDINDYIVKSASAEWHPLIEKGKHYKGIFVKSLRYDQLAQRSKTILLRFEAGASYPYHNHPDGEELFVLQGNAIIEETLLTEGDYLYTPPGFKHAVKTDVGCTILFIIPKEVEIL
;
A
#
# COMPACT_ATOMS: atom_id res chain seq x y z
N THR A 1 -14.22 -19.43 18.34
CA THR A 1 -13.90 -18.32 17.39
C THR A 1 -14.25 -18.76 15.98
N ASP A 2 -15.08 -18.00 15.30
CA ASP A 2 -15.51 -18.28 13.95
C ASP A 2 -14.45 -17.77 12.96
N ILE A 3 -14.05 -18.64 12.02
CA ILE A 3 -13.08 -18.24 10.98
C ILE A 3 -13.54 -17.02 10.19
N ASN A 4 -14.84 -16.82 10.06
CA ASN A 4 -15.40 -15.67 9.36
C ASN A 4 -15.03 -14.33 10.00
N ASP A 5 -14.68 -14.33 11.30
CA ASP A 5 -14.23 -13.12 11.99
C ASP A 5 -12.85 -12.65 11.48
N TYR A 6 -12.13 -13.54 10.80
CA TYR A 6 -10.76 -13.29 10.31
C TYR A 6 -10.65 -13.20 8.80
N ILE A 7 -11.78 -13.33 8.10
CA ILE A 7 -11.80 -13.28 6.63
C ILE A 7 -12.23 -11.90 6.15
N VAL A 8 -11.51 -11.35 5.21
CA VAL A 8 -11.91 -10.14 4.47
C VAL A 8 -12.11 -10.54 3.01
N LYS A 9 -13.34 -10.44 2.54
CA LYS A 9 -13.66 -10.66 1.12
C LYS A 9 -13.46 -9.34 0.39
N SER A 10 -12.24 -9.08 -0.03
CA SER A 10 -11.82 -7.77 -0.51
C SER A 10 -12.60 -7.30 -1.75
N ALA A 11 -13.08 -8.22 -2.58
CA ALA A 11 -13.88 -7.84 -3.76
C ALA A 11 -15.20 -7.16 -3.37
N SER A 12 -15.73 -7.46 -2.18
CA SER A 12 -16.97 -6.86 -1.68
C SER A 12 -16.73 -5.60 -0.85
N ALA A 13 -15.48 -5.29 -0.51
CA ALA A 13 -15.12 -4.09 0.24
C ALA A 13 -15.01 -2.89 -0.71
N GLU A 14 -15.34 -1.71 -0.19
CA GLU A 14 -15.25 -0.49 -0.97
C GLU A 14 -13.83 0.08 -0.96
N TRP A 15 -13.45 0.67 -2.09
CA TRP A 15 -12.25 1.51 -2.17
C TRP A 15 -12.56 2.87 -1.57
N HIS A 16 -11.64 3.37 -0.75
CA HIS A 16 -11.73 4.73 -0.20
C HIS A 16 -10.55 5.56 -0.69
N PRO A 17 -10.74 6.86 -0.94
CA PRO A 17 -9.60 7.73 -1.28
C PRO A 17 -8.54 7.65 -0.20
N LEU A 18 -7.26 7.60 -0.60
CA LEU A 18 -6.17 7.61 0.37
C LEU A 18 -6.01 9.00 0.96
N ILE A 19 -6.31 9.11 2.25
CA ILE A 19 -6.16 10.34 3.01
C ILE A 19 -5.35 10.01 4.26
N GLU A 20 -4.20 10.67 4.41
CA GLU A 20 -3.31 10.45 5.55
C GLU A 20 -3.01 11.79 6.20
N LYS A 21 -3.29 11.91 7.50
CA LYS A 21 -3.09 13.14 8.27
C LYS A 21 -3.72 14.36 7.59
N GLY A 22 -4.92 14.17 7.05
CA GLY A 22 -5.68 15.22 6.37
C GLY A 22 -5.25 15.51 4.93
N LYS A 23 -4.21 14.85 4.43
CA LYS A 23 -3.75 15.03 3.05
C LYS A 23 -4.34 13.95 2.14
N HIS A 24 -4.97 14.39 1.06
CA HIS A 24 -5.51 13.52 0.02
C HIS A 24 -4.45 13.26 -1.05
N TYR A 25 -4.20 11.98 -1.33
CA TYR A 25 -3.28 11.56 -2.40
C TYR A 25 -4.09 11.21 -3.63
N LYS A 26 -4.17 12.16 -4.55
CA LYS A 26 -5.00 12.04 -5.76
C LYS A 26 -4.65 10.80 -6.57
N GLY A 27 -5.67 10.06 -7.01
CA GLY A 27 -5.52 8.89 -7.85
C GLY A 27 -5.12 7.63 -7.09
N ILE A 28 -5.05 7.69 -5.76
CA ILE A 28 -4.72 6.52 -4.93
C ILE A 28 -5.88 6.20 -4.02
N PHE A 29 -6.25 4.91 -3.97
CA PHE A 29 -7.37 4.41 -3.17
C PHE A 29 -6.91 3.26 -2.29
N VAL A 30 -7.54 3.09 -1.15
CA VAL A 30 -7.15 2.10 -0.14
C VAL A 30 -8.31 1.21 0.26
N LYS A 31 -8.01 -0.09 0.49
CA LYS A 31 -8.85 -1.03 1.22
C LYS A 31 -8.04 -1.55 2.40
N SER A 32 -8.62 -1.52 3.61
CA SER A 32 -8.00 -2.15 4.77
C SER A 32 -8.30 -3.64 4.74
N LEU A 33 -7.25 -4.47 4.87
CA LEU A 33 -7.42 -5.91 5.01
C LEU A 33 -7.28 -6.34 6.47
N ARG A 34 -6.40 -5.69 7.23
CA ARG A 34 -6.23 -5.99 8.64
C ARG A 34 -5.96 -4.70 9.42
N TYR A 35 -6.91 -4.37 10.29
CA TYR A 35 -6.78 -3.26 11.22
C TYR A 35 -6.15 -3.75 12.52
N ASP A 36 -5.12 -3.06 13.00
CA ASP A 36 -4.46 -3.36 14.26
C ASP A 36 -5.02 -2.44 15.34
N GLN A 37 -5.73 -3.01 16.31
CA GLN A 37 -6.40 -2.25 17.37
C GLN A 37 -5.41 -1.55 18.30
N LEU A 38 -4.26 -2.17 18.57
CA LEU A 38 -3.26 -1.58 19.45
C LEU A 38 -2.58 -0.38 18.80
N ALA A 39 -2.24 -0.50 17.53
CA ALA A 39 -1.62 0.58 16.76
C ALA A 39 -2.64 1.60 16.23
N GLN A 40 -3.92 1.28 16.26
CA GLN A 40 -5.02 2.08 15.70
C GLN A 40 -4.77 2.46 14.25
N ARG A 41 -4.33 1.48 13.46
CA ARG A 41 -4.08 1.64 12.03
C ARG A 41 -4.14 0.30 11.32
N SER A 42 -4.33 0.33 10.00
CA SER A 42 -4.30 -0.86 9.17
C SER A 42 -2.87 -1.14 8.75
N LYS A 43 -2.34 -2.31 9.13
CA LYS A 43 -0.99 -2.74 8.78
C LYS A 43 -0.93 -3.51 7.47
N THR A 44 -2.05 -4.11 7.06
CA THR A 44 -2.17 -4.84 5.79
C THR A 44 -3.27 -4.18 4.98
N ILE A 45 -2.89 -3.65 3.81
CA ILE A 45 -3.79 -2.88 2.96
C ILE A 45 -3.60 -3.23 1.49
N LEU A 46 -4.62 -2.93 0.70
CA LEU A 46 -4.49 -2.84 -0.75
C LEU A 46 -4.48 -1.37 -1.12
N LEU A 47 -3.57 -0.98 -1.99
CA LEU A 47 -3.60 0.32 -2.65
C LEU A 47 -3.85 0.12 -4.13
N ARG A 48 -4.74 0.94 -4.70
CA ARG A 48 -4.94 1.02 -6.13
C ARG A 48 -4.49 2.39 -6.60
N PHE A 49 -3.58 2.41 -7.56
CA PHE A 49 -3.09 3.61 -8.20
C PHE A 49 -3.73 3.73 -9.57
N GLU A 50 -4.36 4.85 -9.86
CA GLU A 50 -4.78 5.17 -11.22
C GLU A 50 -3.55 5.46 -12.07
N ALA A 51 -3.69 5.31 -13.40
CA ALA A 51 -2.62 5.63 -14.33
C ALA A 51 -2.08 7.04 -14.08
N GLY A 52 -0.76 7.17 -13.95
CA GLY A 52 -0.09 8.45 -13.71
C GLY A 52 -0.01 8.87 -12.25
N ALA A 53 -0.62 8.13 -11.32
CA ALA A 53 -0.58 8.48 -9.90
C ALA A 53 0.78 8.20 -9.28
N SER A 54 1.11 8.94 -8.23
CA SER A 54 2.37 8.77 -7.50
C SER A 54 2.18 9.02 -6.00
N TYR A 55 2.92 8.26 -5.20
CA TYR A 55 3.01 8.45 -3.77
C TYR A 55 4.40 9.02 -3.45
N PRO A 56 4.50 10.07 -2.61
CA PRO A 56 5.75 10.82 -2.45
C PRO A 56 6.86 10.03 -1.76
N TYR A 57 8.07 10.54 -1.85
CA TYR A 57 9.25 10.00 -1.20
C TYR A 57 9.00 9.87 0.31
N HIS A 58 9.32 8.71 0.88
CA HIS A 58 9.01 8.40 2.27
C HIS A 58 9.96 7.35 2.84
N ASN A 59 10.03 7.30 4.17
CA ASN A 59 10.82 6.34 4.93
C ASN A 59 9.91 5.25 5.51
N HIS A 60 10.49 4.06 5.68
CA HIS A 60 9.81 2.91 6.31
C HIS A 60 10.54 2.57 7.62
N PRO A 61 10.12 3.11 8.79
CA PRO A 61 10.86 2.89 10.04
C PRO A 61 11.09 1.42 10.39
N ASP A 62 10.10 0.55 10.15
CA ASP A 62 10.20 -0.89 10.42
C ASP A 62 10.14 -1.73 9.14
N GLY A 63 10.44 -1.13 8.01
CA GLY A 63 10.38 -1.84 6.73
C GLY A 63 8.96 -1.98 6.20
N GLU A 64 8.85 -2.67 5.07
CA GLU A 64 7.58 -2.85 4.36
C GLU A 64 7.71 -4.03 3.40
N GLU A 65 6.63 -4.78 3.26
CA GLU A 65 6.52 -5.76 2.19
C GLU A 65 5.44 -5.30 1.21
N LEU A 66 5.69 -5.53 -0.07
CA LEU A 66 4.66 -5.32 -1.07
C LEU A 66 4.66 -6.42 -2.11
N PHE A 67 3.50 -6.65 -2.69
CA PHE A 67 3.29 -7.63 -3.76
C PHE A 67 2.39 -6.99 -4.82
N VAL A 68 2.87 -6.92 -6.06
CA VAL A 68 2.10 -6.34 -7.16
C VAL A 68 1.06 -7.37 -7.62
N LEU A 69 -0.20 -7.06 -7.40
CA LEU A 69 -1.31 -7.94 -7.77
C LEU A 69 -1.76 -7.72 -9.20
N GLN A 70 -1.64 -6.49 -9.70
CA GLN A 70 -2.15 -6.11 -11.01
C GLN A 70 -1.43 -4.86 -11.50
N GLY A 71 -1.17 -4.78 -12.80
CA GLY A 71 -0.53 -3.62 -13.42
C GLY A 71 0.96 -3.53 -13.15
N ASN A 72 1.51 -2.33 -13.19
CA ASN A 72 2.93 -2.06 -13.04
C ASN A 72 3.17 -0.92 -12.05
N ALA A 73 4.22 -1.05 -11.26
CA ALA A 73 4.69 0.00 -10.35
C ALA A 73 6.16 0.30 -10.60
N ILE A 74 6.56 1.56 -10.43
CA ILE A 74 7.94 1.98 -10.59
C ILE A 74 8.44 2.47 -9.23
N ILE A 75 9.47 1.81 -8.72
CA ILE A 75 10.06 2.10 -7.42
C ILE A 75 11.57 2.27 -7.62
N GLU A 76 12.08 3.45 -7.29
CA GLU A 76 13.49 3.78 -7.50
C GLU A 76 13.96 3.45 -8.93
N GLU A 77 13.17 3.86 -9.92
CA GLU A 77 13.42 3.62 -11.35
C GLU A 77 13.34 2.15 -11.78
N THR A 78 13.00 1.25 -10.86
CA THR A 78 12.84 -0.17 -11.17
C THR A 78 11.37 -0.47 -11.42
N LEU A 79 11.09 -1.08 -12.58
CA LEU A 79 9.75 -1.51 -12.93
C LEU A 79 9.42 -2.85 -12.26
N LEU A 80 8.36 -2.85 -11.47
CA LEU A 80 7.77 -4.07 -10.91
C LEU A 80 6.49 -4.37 -11.67
N THR A 81 6.30 -5.64 -12.02
CA THR A 81 5.12 -6.11 -12.75
C THR A 81 4.30 -7.08 -11.90
N GLU A 82 3.16 -7.49 -12.42
CA GLU A 82 2.27 -8.43 -11.75
C GLU A 82 3.03 -9.67 -11.27
N GLY A 83 2.87 -9.99 -9.98
CA GLY A 83 3.55 -11.12 -9.35
C GLY A 83 4.90 -10.78 -8.72
N ASP A 84 5.40 -9.56 -8.88
CA ASP A 84 6.67 -9.17 -8.26
C ASP A 84 6.50 -8.79 -6.80
N TYR A 85 7.50 -9.15 -6.02
CA TYR A 85 7.54 -8.91 -4.58
C TYR A 85 8.75 -8.04 -4.23
N LEU A 86 8.56 -7.11 -3.31
CA LEU A 86 9.64 -6.29 -2.77
C LEU A 86 9.60 -6.31 -1.25
N TYR A 87 10.73 -6.63 -0.63
CA TYR A 87 10.96 -6.34 0.77
C TYR A 87 11.78 -5.06 0.88
N THR A 88 11.20 -4.05 1.52
CA THR A 88 11.88 -2.79 1.81
C THR A 88 12.40 -2.85 3.24
N PRO A 89 13.73 -2.91 3.45
CA PRO A 89 14.27 -2.99 4.81
C PRO A 89 14.03 -1.72 5.60
N PRO A 90 14.08 -1.79 6.96
CA PRO A 90 13.91 -0.61 7.80
C PRO A 90 14.88 0.51 7.41
N GLY A 91 14.36 1.73 7.34
CA GLY A 91 15.13 2.91 7.01
C GLY A 91 15.35 3.15 5.51
N PHE A 92 14.93 2.23 4.66
CA PHE A 92 15.03 2.43 3.21
C PHE A 92 13.95 3.41 2.74
N LYS A 93 14.36 4.37 1.93
CA LYS A 93 13.47 5.44 1.45
C LYS A 93 13.21 5.29 -0.03
N HIS A 94 11.95 5.45 -0.44
CA HIS A 94 11.57 5.45 -1.85
C HIS A 94 10.26 6.19 -2.09
N ALA A 95 9.97 6.44 -3.37
CA ALA A 95 8.66 6.86 -3.85
C ALA A 95 8.07 5.73 -4.68
N VAL A 96 6.76 5.75 -4.89
CA VAL A 96 6.05 4.78 -5.73
C VAL A 96 5.27 5.54 -6.77
N LYS A 97 5.40 5.15 -8.04
CA LYS A 97 4.61 5.73 -9.11
C LYS A 97 4.18 4.65 -10.10
N THR A 98 3.27 4.98 -10.97
CA THR A 98 2.81 4.10 -12.02
C THR A 98 2.47 4.89 -13.28
N ASP A 99 2.75 4.33 -14.45
CA ASP A 99 2.33 4.91 -15.71
C ASP A 99 0.97 4.38 -16.14
N VAL A 100 0.73 3.09 -15.91
CA VAL A 100 -0.46 2.39 -16.44
C VAL A 100 -1.53 2.08 -15.39
N GLY A 101 -1.22 2.31 -14.12
CA GLY A 101 -2.07 1.93 -13.00
C GLY A 101 -1.65 0.58 -12.42
N CYS A 102 -1.99 0.38 -11.14
CA CYS A 102 -1.65 -0.87 -10.46
C CYS A 102 -2.49 -1.07 -9.21
N THR A 103 -2.49 -2.32 -8.75
CA THR A 103 -3.03 -2.70 -7.44
C THR A 103 -1.94 -3.46 -6.71
N ILE A 104 -1.63 -3.03 -5.50
CA ILE A 104 -0.52 -3.54 -4.71
C ILE A 104 -0.99 -3.91 -3.31
N LEU A 105 -0.57 -5.09 -2.84
CA LEU A 105 -0.73 -5.48 -1.45
C LEU A 105 0.46 -4.97 -0.65
N PHE A 106 0.20 -4.29 0.46
CA PHE A 106 1.24 -3.80 1.37
C PHE A 106 1.07 -4.39 2.75
N ILE A 107 2.21 -4.76 3.36
CA ILE A 107 2.29 -5.08 4.79
C ILE A 107 3.26 -4.07 5.39
N ILE A 108 2.74 -3.18 6.25
CA ILE A 108 3.47 -2.02 6.78
C ILE A 108 3.43 -2.07 8.31
N PRO A 109 4.45 -2.67 8.95
CA PRO A 109 4.45 -2.85 10.41
C PRO A 109 4.35 -1.56 11.19
N LYS A 110 4.96 -0.47 10.69
CA LYS A 110 4.94 0.84 11.32
C LYS A 110 4.65 1.91 10.29
N GLU A 111 3.93 2.96 10.70
CA GLU A 111 3.54 4.05 9.81
C GLU A 111 4.75 4.65 9.09
N VAL A 112 4.58 4.92 7.79
CA VAL A 112 5.63 5.56 6.98
C VAL A 112 5.80 7.02 7.38
N GLU A 113 6.98 7.56 7.09
CA GLU A 113 7.32 8.96 7.33
C GLU A 113 7.50 9.66 5.98
N ILE A 114 6.64 10.62 5.69
CA ILE A 114 6.75 11.43 4.47
C ILE A 114 7.91 12.42 4.65
N LEU A 115 8.76 12.50 3.67
CA LEU A 115 9.97 13.31 3.71
C LEU A 115 9.85 14.59 2.90
#